data_162667b94530b26275431471e3402dbd
#
_entry.id   162667b94530b26275431471e3402dbd
#
_cell.length_a   1.000
_cell.length_b   1.000
_cell.length_c   1.000
_cell.angle_alpha   90.00
_cell.angle_beta   90.00
_cell.angle_gamma   90.00
#
_symmetry.space_group_name_H-M   'P 1'
#
loop_
_entity.id
_entity.type
_entity.pdbx_description
1 polymer ?
#
loop_
_entity_poly.entity_id
_entity_poly.type
_entity_poly.pdbx_seq_one_letter_code
_entity_poly.pdbx_strand_id
1 'polypeptide(L)'
;MQSEKMMEMVMHQTESNLPAEQVAGQVEAACNKYSLALLQTYVYHEIVESKGFPIQRKVFVYNICQAKTASMMLTTNPEFSTFMPCTLAVYEAGNKTVLSTMNMGMMLKAVKSNEELYNQASNLFKTFTQMMNELAVGK
;
A
#
# COMPACT_ATOMS: atom_id res chain seq x y z
N MET A 1 12.85 -19.53 6.52
CA MET A 1 13.84 -18.51 6.26
C MET A 1 13.79 -17.94 4.85
N GLN A 2 13.77 -18.78 3.83
CA GLN A 2 13.61 -18.31 2.45
C GLN A 2 12.29 -17.62 2.23
N SER A 3 11.22 -18.07 2.90
CA SER A 3 9.91 -17.43 2.77
C SER A 3 9.92 -16.01 3.33
N GLU A 4 10.63 -15.77 4.45
CA GLU A 4 10.75 -14.43 5.01
C GLU A 4 11.47 -13.47 4.05
N LYS A 5 12.57 -13.95 3.43
CA LYS A 5 13.29 -13.17 2.44
C LYS A 5 12.43 -12.87 1.21
N MET A 6 11.65 -13.85 0.77
CA MET A 6 10.74 -13.65 -0.34
C MET A 6 9.70 -12.60 -0.02
N MET A 7 9.15 -12.64 1.19
CA MET A 7 8.17 -11.64 1.62
C MET A 7 8.78 -10.24 1.66
N GLU A 8 10.01 -10.10 2.15
CA GLU A 8 10.72 -8.81 2.15
C GLU A 8 10.95 -8.29 0.74
N MET A 9 11.14 -9.18 -0.24
CA MET A 9 11.33 -8.76 -1.62
C MET A 9 10.05 -8.25 -2.26
N VAL A 10 8.90 -8.76 -1.86
CA VAL A 10 7.62 -8.38 -2.49
C VAL A 10 6.83 -7.35 -1.68
N MET A 11 7.14 -7.17 -0.40
CA MET A 11 6.40 -6.25 0.46
C MET A 11 7.32 -5.25 1.15
N HIS A 12 6.81 -4.03 1.30
CA HIS A 12 7.41 -3.01 2.16
C HIS A 12 6.48 -2.84 3.36
N GLN A 13 7.00 -3.02 4.57
CA GLN A 13 6.20 -3.01 5.79
C GLN A 13 6.77 -2.06 6.83
N THR A 14 5.89 -1.48 7.63
CA THR A 14 6.28 -0.73 8.81
C THR A 14 5.32 -1.08 9.95
N GLU A 15 5.81 -1.04 11.18
CA GLU A 15 5.02 -1.36 12.36
C GLU A 15 4.59 -0.10 13.10
N SER A 16 3.45 -0.19 13.78
CA SER A 16 2.91 0.89 14.59
C SER A 16 2.51 0.36 15.95
N ASN A 17 2.68 1.19 16.98
CA ASN A 17 2.16 0.91 18.32
C ASN A 17 0.71 1.36 18.49
N LEU A 18 0.15 2.04 17.48
CA LEU A 18 -1.22 2.53 17.52
C LEU A 18 -2.19 1.41 17.19
N PRO A 19 -3.43 1.44 17.73
CA PRO A 19 -4.46 0.48 17.33
C PRO A 19 -4.74 0.55 15.82
N ALA A 20 -5.05 -0.60 15.23
CA ALA A 20 -5.31 -0.67 13.79
C ALA A 20 -6.46 0.26 13.36
N GLU A 21 -7.51 0.37 14.17
CA GLU A 21 -8.61 1.27 13.85
C GLU A 21 -8.19 2.73 13.82
N GLN A 22 -7.27 3.12 14.70
CA GLN A 22 -6.77 4.49 14.73
C GLN A 22 -5.95 4.79 13.48
N VAL A 23 -5.07 3.87 13.09
CA VAL A 23 -4.28 4.00 11.86
C VAL A 23 -5.21 4.05 10.65
N ALA A 24 -6.16 3.11 10.60
CA ALA A 24 -7.13 3.03 9.51
C ALA A 24 -7.94 4.32 9.36
N GLY A 25 -8.34 4.92 10.48
CA GLY A 25 -9.13 6.16 10.46
C GLY A 25 -8.38 7.37 9.92
N GLN A 26 -7.06 7.30 9.76
CA GLN A 26 -6.24 8.40 9.27
C GLN A 26 -5.85 8.25 7.79
N VAL A 27 -6.17 7.13 7.16
CA VAL A 27 -5.69 6.83 5.79
C VAL A 27 -6.24 7.80 4.77
N GLU A 28 -7.53 8.12 4.83
CA GLU A 28 -8.13 9.04 3.87
C GLU A 28 -7.49 10.43 3.95
N ALA A 29 -7.31 10.95 5.16
CA ALA A 29 -6.69 12.26 5.35
C ALA A 29 -5.23 12.25 4.87
N ALA A 30 -4.51 11.14 5.11
CA ALA A 30 -3.14 11.00 4.64
C ALA A 30 -3.07 10.98 3.12
N CYS A 31 -3.97 10.27 2.46
CA CYS A 31 -4.03 10.27 1.00
C CYS A 31 -4.26 11.70 0.47
N ASN A 32 -5.19 12.43 1.06
CA ASN A 32 -5.46 13.81 0.66
C ASN A 32 -4.24 14.70 0.84
N LYS A 33 -3.52 14.54 1.94
CA LYS A 33 -2.32 15.31 2.23
C LYS A 33 -1.25 15.12 1.14
N TYR A 34 -1.12 13.92 0.64
CA TYR A 34 -0.10 13.56 -0.35
C TYR A 34 -0.62 13.56 -1.79
N SER A 35 -1.82 14.09 -2.01
CA SER A 35 -2.45 14.18 -3.34
C SER A 35 -2.58 12.81 -4.00
N LEU A 36 -2.91 11.81 -3.20
CA LEU A 36 -3.20 10.45 -3.68
C LEU A 36 -4.71 10.23 -3.64
N ALA A 37 -5.23 9.49 -4.61
CA ALA A 37 -6.65 9.18 -4.68
C ALA A 37 -6.93 7.86 -3.97
N LEU A 38 -7.79 7.90 -2.96
CA LEU A 38 -8.28 6.68 -2.30
C LEU A 38 -9.45 6.17 -3.13
N LEU A 39 -9.24 5.06 -3.86
CA LEU A 39 -10.25 4.54 -4.78
C LEU A 39 -11.25 3.63 -4.08
N GLN A 40 -10.78 2.80 -3.14
CA GLN A 40 -11.63 1.83 -2.48
C GLN A 40 -11.05 1.48 -1.11
N THR A 41 -11.95 1.21 -0.17
CA THR A 41 -11.61 0.74 1.17
C THR A 41 -12.33 -0.57 1.42
N TYR A 42 -11.61 -1.58 1.93
CA TYR A 42 -12.19 -2.87 2.30
C TYR A 42 -11.92 -3.12 3.78
N VAL A 43 -12.97 -3.29 4.56
CA VAL A 43 -12.88 -3.75 5.95
C VAL A 43 -12.95 -5.28 5.87
N TYR A 44 -11.81 -5.91 5.67
CA TYR A 44 -11.74 -7.31 5.24
C TYR A 44 -12.26 -8.28 6.30
N HIS A 45 -12.00 -8.00 7.58
CA HIS A 45 -12.53 -8.86 8.65
C HIS A 45 -14.05 -8.87 8.67
N GLU A 46 -14.71 -7.77 8.27
CA GLU A 46 -16.17 -7.73 8.16
C GLU A 46 -16.65 -8.46 6.89
N ILE A 47 -15.89 -8.34 5.81
CA ILE A 47 -16.25 -9.01 4.55
C ILE A 47 -16.28 -10.52 4.74
N VAL A 48 -15.20 -11.09 5.30
CA VAL A 48 -15.13 -12.55 5.46
C VAL A 48 -16.12 -13.05 6.52
N GLU A 49 -16.36 -12.25 7.56
CA GLU A 49 -17.38 -12.58 8.55
C GLU A 49 -18.77 -12.66 7.91
N SER A 50 -19.09 -11.71 7.03
CA SER A 50 -20.39 -11.71 6.34
C SER A 50 -20.59 -12.93 5.44
N LYS A 51 -19.48 -13.58 5.04
CA LYS A 51 -19.51 -14.79 4.24
C LYS A 51 -19.48 -16.07 5.07
N GLY A 52 -19.48 -15.94 6.40
CA GLY A 52 -19.50 -17.08 7.31
C GLY A 52 -18.13 -17.53 7.80
N PHE A 53 -17.09 -16.72 7.57
CA PHE A 53 -15.71 -17.10 7.94
C PHE A 53 -15.03 -16.00 8.76
N PRO A 54 -15.48 -15.80 10.02
CA PRO A 54 -14.89 -14.74 10.85
C PRO A 54 -13.42 -15.02 11.17
N ILE A 55 -12.63 -13.95 11.25
CA ILE A 55 -11.22 -14.02 11.66
C ILE A 55 -11.03 -13.22 12.96
N GLN A 56 -9.91 -13.44 13.64
CA GLN A 56 -9.66 -12.90 14.97
C GLN A 56 -8.77 -11.66 14.96
N ARG A 57 -8.62 -11.01 13.82
CA ARG A 57 -7.84 -9.77 13.71
C ARG A 57 -8.54 -8.78 12.80
N LYS A 58 -8.25 -7.51 13.01
CA LYS A 58 -8.75 -6.47 12.11
C LYS A 58 -7.81 -6.32 10.93
N VAL A 59 -8.39 -6.27 9.73
CA VAL A 59 -7.65 -6.12 8.48
C VAL A 59 -8.38 -5.11 7.62
N PHE A 60 -7.68 -4.02 7.28
CA PHE A 60 -8.18 -2.97 6.38
C PHE A 60 -7.32 -2.96 5.13
N VAL A 61 -7.93 -2.88 3.97
CA VAL A 61 -7.22 -2.84 2.69
C VAL A 61 -7.69 -1.63 1.91
N TYR A 62 -6.74 -0.85 1.42
CA TYR A 62 -7.01 0.39 0.68
C TYR A 62 -6.39 0.29 -0.70
N ASN A 63 -7.17 0.66 -1.71
CA ASN A 63 -6.68 0.82 -3.08
C ASN A 63 -6.43 2.29 -3.34
N ILE A 64 -5.19 2.63 -3.67
CA ILE A 64 -4.71 4.01 -3.75
C ILE A 64 -4.06 4.22 -5.11
N CYS A 65 -4.30 5.39 -5.70
CA CYS A 65 -3.83 5.69 -7.05
C CYS A 65 -3.22 7.09 -7.10
N GLN A 66 -2.13 7.21 -7.85
CA GLN A 66 -1.68 8.51 -8.32
C GLN A 66 -1.93 8.54 -9.84
N ALA A 67 -2.93 9.30 -10.25
CA ALA A 67 -3.44 9.23 -11.62
C ALA A 67 -2.36 9.53 -12.67
N LYS A 68 -1.49 10.49 -12.40
CA LYS A 68 -0.42 10.85 -13.34
C LYS A 68 0.52 9.68 -13.59
N THR A 69 1.01 9.05 -12.54
CA THR A 69 1.92 7.89 -12.65
C THR A 69 1.21 6.73 -13.32
N ALA A 70 -0.05 6.46 -12.93
CA ALA A 70 -0.84 5.38 -13.53
C ALA A 70 -1.01 5.62 -15.04
N SER A 71 -1.32 6.85 -15.45
CA SER A 71 -1.48 7.19 -16.84
C SER A 71 -0.21 6.96 -17.64
N MET A 72 0.93 7.39 -17.12
CA MET A 72 2.23 7.19 -17.76
C MET A 72 2.57 5.70 -17.88
N MET A 73 2.35 4.96 -16.82
CA MET A 73 2.65 3.54 -16.79
C MET A 73 1.79 2.77 -17.80
N LEU A 74 0.49 3.04 -17.81
CA LEU A 74 -0.45 2.34 -18.68
C LEU A 74 -0.24 2.68 -20.16
N THR A 75 0.24 3.89 -20.46
CA THR A 75 0.51 4.29 -21.82
C THR A 75 1.67 3.50 -22.43
N THR A 76 2.73 3.28 -21.65
CA THR A 76 3.93 2.61 -22.16
C THR A 76 3.95 1.11 -21.87
N ASN A 77 3.41 0.70 -20.72
CA ASN A 77 3.49 -0.69 -20.24
C ASN A 77 2.13 -1.11 -19.68
N PRO A 78 1.10 -1.30 -20.52
CA PRO A 78 -0.25 -1.61 -20.02
C PRO A 78 -0.33 -2.92 -19.23
N GLU A 79 0.64 -3.81 -19.40
CA GLU A 79 0.71 -5.05 -18.60
C GLU A 79 0.82 -4.78 -17.10
N PHE A 80 1.32 -3.60 -16.71
CA PHE A 80 1.39 -3.26 -15.29
C PHE A 80 0.03 -3.01 -14.66
N SER A 81 -1.04 -2.95 -15.45
CA SER A 81 -2.40 -2.89 -14.90
C SER A 81 -2.69 -4.07 -13.97
N THR A 82 -1.99 -5.19 -14.19
CA THR A 82 -2.08 -6.38 -13.32
C THR A 82 -1.73 -6.04 -11.85
N PHE A 83 -0.87 -5.05 -11.64
CA PHE A 83 -0.40 -4.67 -10.29
C PHE A 83 -1.06 -3.39 -9.78
N MET A 84 -2.09 -2.93 -10.45
CA MET A 84 -2.80 -1.71 -10.07
C MET A 84 -4.16 -2.04 -9.48
N PRO A 85 -4.66 -1.17 -8.59
CA PRO A 85 -4.00 0.01 -8.01
C PRO A 85 -3.02 -0.38 -6.90
N CYS A 86 -2.25 0.59 -6.39
CA CYS A 86 -1.39 0.35 -5.24
C CYS A 86 -2.25 -0.03 -4.04
N THR A 87 -1.83 -1.05 -3.30
CA THR A 87 -2.56 -1.53 -2.14
C THR A 87 -1.81 -1.16 -0.86
N LEU A 88 -2.53 -0.60 0.10
CA LEU A 88 -2.05 -0.44 1.47
C LEU A 88 -2.89 -1.34 2.34
N ALA A 89 -2.25 -2.26 3.06
CA ALA A 89 -2.91 -3.09 4.07
C ALA A 89 -2.55 -2.57 5.46
N VAL A 90 -3.54 -2.54 6.35
CA VAL A 90 -3.36 -2.19 7.75
C VAL A 90 -3.99 -3.30 8.57
N TYR A 91 -3.20 -4.00 9.38
CA TYR A 91 -3.74 -5.14 10.10
C TYR A 91 -3.07 -5.34 11.46
N GLU A 92 -3.80 -6.04 12.33
CA GLU A 92 -3.30 -6.41 13.65
C GLU A 92 -2.36 -7.61 13.54
N ALA A 93 -1.22 -7.51 14.22
CA ALA A 93 -0.25 -8.61 14.30
C ALA A 93 0.26 -8.64 15.75
N GLY A 94 -0.34 -9.50 16.56
CA GLY A 94 -0.08 -9.53 18.00
C GLY A 94 -0.51 -8.22 18.64
N ASN A 95 0.41 -7.57 19.33
CA ASN A 95 0.14 -6.29 19.99
C ASN A 95 0.56 -5.08 19.14
N LYS A 96 0.88 -5.32 17.86
CA LYS A 96 1.28 -4.27 16.93
C LYS A 96 0.28 -4.15 15.80
N THR A 97 0.34 -3.03 15.12
CA THR A 97 -0.34 -2.81 13.84
C THR A 97 0.73 -2.78 12.75
N VAL A 98 0.48 -3.48 11.66
CA VAL A 98 1.38 -3.50 10.50
C VAL A 98 0.75 -2.74 9.36
N LEU A 99 1.54 -1.86 8.73
CA LEU A 99 1.19 -1.23 7.47
C LEU A 99 2.06 -1.87 6.40
N SER A 100 1.44 -2.32 5.31
CA SER A 100 2.14 -3.10 4.29
C SER A 100 1.69 -2.69 2.90
N THR A 101 2.65 -2.60 1.99
CA THR A 101 2.38 -2.35 0.58
C THR A 101 3.34 -3.17 -0.26
N MET A 102 3.10 -3.23 -1.58
CA MET A 102 4.02 -3.91 -2.48
C MET A 102 5.36 -3.18 -2.53
N ASN A 103 6.45 -3.93 -2.53
CA ASN A 103 7.77 -3.36 -2.74
C ASN A 103 7.94 -3.07 -4.23
N MET A 104 7.99 -1.79 -4.59
CA MET A 104 8.02 -1.36 -5.98
C MET A 104 9.40 -1.46 -6.63
N GLY A 105 10.41 -1.92 -5.89
CA GLY A 105 11.78 -2.00 -6.40
C GLY A 105 11.90 -2.79 -7.70
N MET A 106 11.17 -3.90 -7.81
CA MET A 106 11.20 -4.72 -9.02
C MET A 106 10.53 -4.01 -10.20
N MET A 107 9.43 -3.32 -9.94
CA MET A 107 8.73 -2.55 -10.98
C MET A 107 9.61 -1.40 -11.48
N LEU A 108 10.35 -0.76 -10.57
CA LEU A 108 11.27 0.31 -10.93
C LEU A 108 12.37 -0.20 -11.88
N LYS A 109 12.87 -1.41 -11.63
CA LYS A 109 13.87 -2.02 -12.53
C LYS A 109 13.29 -2.23 -13.93
N ALA A 110 12.02 -2.61 -14.02
CA ALA A 110 11.39 -2.90 -15.31
C ALA A 110 11.21 -1.64 -16.15
N VAL A 111 11.13 -0.46 -15.54
CA VAL A 111 10.95 0.81 -16.27
C VAL A 111 12.21 1.66 -16.25
N LYS A 112 13.35 1.10 -15.88
CA LYS A 112 14.61 1.82 -15.71
C LYS A 112 15.05 2.55 -16.97
N SER A 113 14.78 2.00 -18.14
CA SER A 113 15.18 2.58 -19.43
C SER A 113 14.34 3.81 -19.82
N ASN A 114 13.16 3.99 -19.19
CA ASN A 114 12.34 5.18 -19.40
C ASN A 114 12.56 6.11 -18.22
N GLU A 115 13.45 7.07 -18.39
CA GLU A 115 13.90 7.94 -17.30
C GLU A 115 12.76 8.72 -16.66
N GLU A 116 11.86 9.28 -17.46
CA GLU A 116 10.75 10.05 -16.93
C GLU A 116 9.80 9.17 -16.08
N LEU A 117 9.46 8.00 -16.61
CA LEU A 117 8.60 7.06 -15.89
C LEU A 117 9.29 6.52 -14.64
N TYR A 118 10.56 6.22 -14.71
CA TYR A 118 11.34 5.76 -13.56
C TYR A 118 11.32 6.82 -12.45
N ASN A 119 11.57 8.08 -12.79
CA ASN A 119 11.59 9.15 -11.81
C ASN A 119 10.21 9.36 -11.19
N GLN A 120 9.17 9.32 -12.01
CA GLN A 120 7.79 9.48 -11.53
C GLN A 120 7.39 8.34 -10.58
N ALA A 121 7.67 7.11 -10.95
CA ALA A 121 7.35 5.93 -10.14
C ALA A 121 8.19 5.89 -8.86
N SER A 122 9.46 6.27 -8.94
CA SER A 122 10.34 6.35 -7.77
C SER A 122 9.83 7.38 -6.77
N ASN A 123 9.40 8.53 -7.25
CA ASN A 123 8.82 9.57 -6.39
C ASN A 123 7.52 9.10 -5.75
N LEU A 124 6.70 8.37 -6.49
CA LEU A 124 5.47 7.80 -5.92
C LEU A 124 5.79 6.84 -4.78
N PHE A 125 6.77 5.97 -4.98
CA PHE A 125 7.16 5.02 -3.93
C PHE A 125 7.66 5.75 -2.67
N LYS A 126 8.50 6.78 -2.85
CA LYS A 126 8.98 7.59 -1.73
C LYS A 126 7.82 8.26 -0.99
N THR A 127 6.89 8.84 -1.73
CA THR A 127 5.71 9.49 -1.15
C THR A 127 4.87 8.49 -0.36
N PHE A 128 4.66 7.31 -0.94
CA PHE A 128 3.86 6.26 -0.32
C PHE A 128 4.49 5.76 0.97
N THR A 129 5.80 5.51 0.97
CA THR A 129 6.50 5.05 2.17
C THR A 129 6.56 6.13 3.24
N GLN A 130 6.71 7.39 2.85
CA GLN A 130 6.65 8.51 3.79
C GLN A 130 5.28 8.61 4.45
N MET A 131 4.21 8.47 3.67
CA MET A 131 2.85 8.44 4.18
C MET A 131 2.67 7.30 5.19
N MET A 132 3.17 6.11 4.86
CA MET A 132 3.09 4.96 5.77
C MET A 132 3.80 5.24 7.09
N ASN A 133 4.98 5.83 7.04
CA ASN A 133 5.73 6.15 8.25
C ASN A 133 5.00 7.16 9.13
N GLU A 134 4.38 8.16 8.53
CA GLU A 134 3.59 9.15 9.28
C GLU A 134 2.35 8.53 9.90
N LEU A 135 1.66 7.67 9.13
CA LEU A 135 0.50 6.94 9.64
C LEU A 135 0.88 6.07 10.85
N ALA A 136 2.05 5.43 10.79
CA ALA A 136 2.50 4.55 11.85
C ALA A 136 2.72 5.28 13.18
N VAL A 137 3.07 6.55 13.15
CA VAL A 137 3.29 7.36 14.37
C VAL A 137 2.14 8.32 14.67
N GLY A 138 1.10 8.33 13.85
CA GLY A 138 -0.11 9.13 14.12
C GLY A 138 0.01 10.59 13.74
N LYS A 139 0.78 10.91 12.71
CA LYS A 139 0.95 12.31 12.28
C LYS A 139 0.14 12.64 11.02
#